data_da6bd13b78ff2d2cf0601cf9fdf79611
#
_entry.id   da6bd13b78ff2d2cf0601cf9fdf79611
#
_cell.length_a   1.000
_cell.length_b   1.000
_cell.length_c   1.000
_cell.angle_alpha   90.00
_cell.angle_beta   90.00
_cell.angle_gamma   90.00
#
_symmetry.space_group_name_H-M   'P 1'
#
loop_
_entity.id
_entity.type
_entity.pdbx_description
1 polymer ?
#
loop_
_entity_poly.entity_id
_entity_poly.type
_entity_poly.pdbx_seq_one_letter_code
_entity_poly.pdbx_strand_id
1 'polypeptide(L)'
;MVSADVIEKLTKVLKPISDEQGANAAVALLLKSKRSDFDVLFVKRVKNPSDPWSGQMALPGGKRESKDASLKDTVLRETLEETGIKLDRYRFLGVLTAVKSEPKPEINILPFVVLLEDEPKLKLNKAELETFIWVPYEEIVQSQGMVEFSFGKVPAFILADAVVWGVTYKILSKIVKAVEEASRK
;
A
#
# COMPACT_ATOMS: atom_id res chain seq x y z
N MET A 1 17.58 10.53 0.46
CA MET A 1 17.17 10.48 1.88
C MET A 1 15.88 11.26 2.06
N VAL A 2 14.84 10.64 2.63
CA VAL A 2 13.57 11.30 2.94
C VAL A 2 13.65 11.80 4.37
N SER A 3 13.66 13.11 4.57
CA SER A 3 13.75 13.73 5.91
C SER A 3 12.37 13.80 6.58
N ALA A 4 12.33 14.04 7.92
CA ALA A 4 11.07 14.32 8.63
C ALA A 4 10.29 15.47 7.98
N ASP A 5 10.98 16.45 7.40
CA ASP A 5 10.41 17.55 6.62
C ASP A 5 9.64 17.06 5.39
N VAL A 6 10.11 16.00 4.70
CA VAL A 6 9.41 15.42 3.55
C VAL A 6 8.11 14.74 3.97
N ILE A 7 8.06 14.06 5.11
CA ILE A 7 6.81 13.48 5.64
C ILE A 7 5.77 14.57 5.91
N GLU A 8 6.18 15.70 6.53
CA GLU A 8 5.29 16.84 6.76
C GLU A 8 4.81 17.48 5.44
N LYS A 9 5.69 17.62 4.47
CA LYS A 9 5.35 18.14 3.15
C LYS A 9 4.45 17.16 2.36
N LEU A 10 4.63 15.85 2.56
CA LEU A 10 3.80 14.82 1.94
C LEU A 10 2.32 14.98 2.32
N THR A 11 2.02 15.38 3.56
CA THR A 11 0.64 15.66 3.99
C THR A 11 -0.03 16.78 3.18
N LYS A 12 0.74 17.69 2.59
CA LYS A 12 0.25 18.81 1.77
C LYS A 12 0.05 18.42 0.30
N VAL A 13 0.62 17.31 -0.12
CA VAL A 13 0.51 16.77 -1.50
C VAL A 13 -0.62 15.74 -1.57
N LEU A 14 -0.83 14.98 -0.50
CA LEU A 14 -1.89 13.99 -0.42
C LEU A 14 -3.28 14.64 -0.35
N LYS A 15 -4.30 13.92 -0.85
CA LYS A 15 -5.69 14.33 -0.71
C LYS A 15 -6.20 14.07 0.71
N PRO A 16 -7.24 14.80 1.16
CA PRO A 16 -7.86 14.55 2.47
C PRO A 16 -8.39 13.12 2.60
N ILE A 17 -8.31 12.54 3.79
CA ILE A 17 -8.80 11.19 4.07
C ILE A 17 -10.32 11.02 3.88
N SER A 18 -11.06 12.10 3.81
CA SER A 18 -12.51 12.12 3.52
C SER A 18 -12.84 12.05 2.03
N ASP A 19 -11.86 12.17 1.13
CA ASP A 19 -12.05 12.10 -0.31
C ASP A 19 -12.07 10.62 -0.79
N GLU A 20 -13.22 10.00 -0.78
CA GLU A 20 -13.38 8.59 -1.15
C GLU A 20 -13.32 8.33 -2.67
N GLN A 21 -13.43 9.35 -3.53
CA GLN A 21 -13.25 9.28 -4.99
C GLN A 21 -14.13 8.20 -5.70
N GLY A 22 -15.27 7.83 -5.11
CA GLY A 22 -16.12 6.77 -5.64
C GLY A 22 -15.49 5.37 -5.58
N ALA A 23 -14.49 5.17 -4.70
CA ALA A 23 -13.87 3.87 -4.49
C ALA A 23 -14.79 2.93 -3.68
N ASN A 24 -14.58 1.61 -3.83
CA ASN A 24 -15.32 0.55 -3.15
C ASN A 24 -14.40 -0.47 -2.45
N ALA A 25 -13.11 -0.18 -2.44
CA ALA A 25 -12.10 -0.94 -1.71
C ALA A 25 -11.04 0.03 -1.16
N ALA A 26 -10.35 -0.37 -0.12
CA ALA A 26 -9.30 0.43 0.51
C ALA A 26 -8.09 -0.43 0.86
N VAL A 27 -6.88 0.14 0.73
CA VAL A 27 -5.62 -0.47 1.16
C VAL A 27 -4.82 0.50 2.00
N ALA A 28 -4.00 -0.02 2.91
CA ALA A 28 -3.08 0.74 3.74
C ALA A 28 -1.67 0.71 3.16
N LEU A 29 -1.17 1.86 2.72
CA LEU A 29 0.24 2.08 2.45
C LEU A 29 0.90 2.50 3.77
N LEU A 30 1.52 1.53 4.45
CA LEU A 30 2.11 1.71 5.78
C LEU A 30 3.57 2.12 5.65
N LEU A 31 3.88 3.32 6.13
CA LEU A 31 5.22 3.90 6.14
C LEU A 31 5.79 3.80 7.56
N LYS A 32 6.74 2.91 7.80
CA LYS A 32 7.43 2.81 9.08
C LYS A 32 8.57 3.83 9.11
N SER A 33 8.47 4.80 10.02
CA SER A 33 9.46 5.87 10.15
C SER A 33 10.84 5.34 10.53
N LYS A 34 11.86 5.88 9.90
CA LYS A 34 13.28 5.76 10.24
C LYS A 34 13.90 7.14 10.43
N ARG A 35 15.14 7.24 10.95
CA ARG A 35 15.82 8.52 11.22
C ARG A 35 15.85 9.48 10.01
N SER A 36 16.02 8.95 8.80
CA SER A 36 16.17 9.77 7.59
C SER A 36 15.33 9.25 6.40
N ASP A 37 14.51 8.22 6.62
CA ASP A 37 13.74 7.55 5.58
C ASP A 37 12.55 6.79 6.19
N PHE A 38 11.87 5.97 5.41
CA PHE A 38 10.83 5.05 5.87
C PHE A 38 10.90 3.73 5.12
N ASP A 39 10.41 2.68 5.77
CA ASP A 39 10.15 1.41 5.12
C ASP A 39 8.67 1.30 4.76
N VAL A 40 8.36 0.57 3.70
CA VAL A 40 6.99 0.25 3.27
C VAL A 40 6.69 -1.22 3.57
N LEU A 41 5.53 -1.48 4.18
CA LEU A 41 5.06 -2.84 4.42
C LEU A 41 4.44 -3.43 3.15
N PHE A 42 4.89 -4.61 2.79
CA PHE A 42 4.22 -5.50 1.84
C PHE A 42 3.83 -6.79 2.51
N VAL A 43 2.68 -7.33 2.11
CA VAL A 43 2.21 -8.65 2.48
C VAL A 43 2.15 -9.54 1.26
N LYS A 44 2.43 -10.83 1.41
CA LYS A 44 2.33 -11.81 0.34
C LYS A 44 1.07 -12.64 0.53
N ARG A 45 0.19 -12.60 -0.45
CA ARG A 45 -1.05 -13.40 -0.45
C ARG A 45 -0.73 -14.88 -0.59
N VAL A 46 -1.51 -15.73 0.09
CA VAL A 46 -1.41 -17.19 -0.07
C VAL A 46 -1.77 -17.57 -1.51
N LYS A 47 -1.25 -18.71 -1.96
CA LYS A 47 -1.63 -19.28 -3.26
C LYS A 47 -3.04 -19.87 -3.18
N ASN A 48 -3.97 -19.29 -3.94
CA ASN A 48 -5.35 -19.75 -4.06
C ASN A 48 -5.80 -19.63 -5.51
N PRO A 49 -6.09 -20.74 -6.22
CA PRO A 49 -6.47 -20.72 -7.63
C PRO A 49 -7.70 -19.87 -7.96
N SER A 50 -8.60 -19.64 -6.99
CA SER A 50 -9.79 -18.81 -7.17
C SER A 50 -9.55 -17.31 -6.93
N ASP A 51 -8.35 -16.92 -6.44
CA ASP A 51 -7.97 -15.53 -6.23
C ASP A 51 -7.15 -15.01 -7.40
N PRO A 52 -7.63 -14.00 -8.17
CA PRO A 52 -6.88 -13.44 -9.29
C PRO A 52 -5.58 -12.73 -8.87
N TRP A 53 -5.41 -12.43 -7.59
CA TRP A 53 -4.20 -11.85 -7.00
C TRP A 53 -3.36 -12.86 -6.21
N SER A 54 -3.61 -14.14 -6.43
CA SER A 54 -2.96 -15.28 -5.76
C SER A 54 -1.43 -15.19 -5.77
N GLY A 55 -0.82 -15.28 -4.60
CA GLY A 55 0.64 -15.28 -4.44
C GLY A 55 1.34 -13.95 -4.72
N GLN A 56 0.59 -12.87 -5.02
CA GLN A 56 1.17 -11.56 -5.30
C GLN A 56 1.56 -10.82 -4.02
N MET A 57 2.55 -9.93 -4.17
CA MET A 57 2.84 -8.91 -3.17
C MET A 57 1.79 -7.82 -3.22
N ALA A 58 1.25 -7.46 -2.07
CA ALA A 58 0.14 -6.54 -1.92
C ALA A 58 0.35 -5.60 -0.72
N LEU A 59 -0.53 -4.60 -0.64
CA LEU A 59 -0.73 -3.80 0.56
C LEU A 59 -1.91 -4.38 1.34
N PRO A 60 -1.92 -4.33 2.68
CA PRO A 60 -3.07 -4.76 3.49
C PRO A 60 -4.32 -3.99 3.11
N GLY A 61 -5.46 -4.67 3.05
CA GLY A 61 -6.73 -4.04 2.73
C GLY A 61 -7.70 -4.94 1.97
N GLY A 62 -8.88 -4.41 1.68
CA GLY A 62 -9.91 -5.18 1.02
C GLY A 62 -11.11 -4.35 0.57
N LYS A 63 -12.21 -5.03 0.28
CA LYS A 63 -13.46 -4.42 -0.16
C LYS A 63 -14.26 -3.85 1.00
N ARG A 64 -14.95 -2.73 0.73
CA ARG A 64 -15.93 -2.19 1.66
C ARG A 64 -17.06 -3.18 1.89
N GLU A 65 -17.38 -3.42 3.14
CA GLU A 65 -18.55 -4.18 3.55
C GLU A 65 -19.69 -3.25 3.99
N SER A 66 -20.91 -3.78 4.07
CA SER A 66 -22.09 -3.00 4.47
C SER A 66 -22.00 -2.42 5.89
N LYS A 67 -21.20 -3.06 6.76
CA LYS A 67 -20.93 -2.59 8.13
C LYS A 67 -19.95 -1.43 8.20
N ASP A 68 -19.17 -1.19 7.13
CA ASP A 68 -18.18 -0.12 7.10
C ASP A 68 -18.85 1.21 6.74
N ALA A 69 -18.87 2.17 7.66
CA ALA A 69 -19.48 3.48 7.45
C ALA A 69 -18.70 4.30 6.40
N SER A 70 -17.38 4.08 6.31
CA SER A 70 -16.47 4.75 5.38
C SER A 70 -15.39 3.81 4.86
N LEU A 71 -14.64 4.21 3.83
CA LEU A 71 -13.45 3.48 3.40
C LEU A 71 -12.32 3.52 4.43
N LYS A 72 -12.32 4.52 5.33
CA LYS A 72 -11.42 4.51 6.48
C LYS A 72 -11.74 3.34 7.42
N ASP A 73 -13.02 3.07 7.68
CA ASP A 73 -13.42 1.90 8.49
C ASP A 73 -13.01 0.59 7.82
N THR A 74 -13.17 0.51 6.49
CA THR A 74 -12.70 -0.64 5.70
C THR A 74 -11.20 -0.90 5.91
N VAL A 75 -10.37 0.12 5.73
CA VAL A 75 -8.91 -0.07 5.86
C VAL A 75 -8.48 -0.37 7.30
N LEU A 76 -9.16 0.18 8.29
CA LEU A 76 -8.93 -0.14 9.71
C LEU A 76 -9.24 -1.61 9.99
N ARG A 77 -10.41 -2.10 9.56
CA ARG A 77 -10.87 -3.48 9.75
C ARG A 77 -9.95 -4.47 9.03
N GLU A 78 -9.76 -4.30 7.74
CA GLU A 78 -8.97 -5.22 6.90
C GLU A 78 -7.52 -5.32 7.39
N THR A 79 -6.88 -4.19 7.68
CA THR A 79 -5.49 -4.21 8.16
C THR A 79 -5.38 -4.92 9.51
N LEU A 80 -6.36 -4.74 10.41
CA LEU A 80 -6.39 -5.45 11.68
C LEU A 80 -6.61 -6.95 11.47
N GLU A 81 -7.56 -7.35 10.63
CA GLU A 81 -7.89 -8.75 10.34
C GLU A 81 -6.71 -9.49 9.70
N GLU A 82 -6.03 -8.86 8.73
CA GLU A 82 -4.93 -9.45 7.97
C GLU A 82 -3.60 -9.47 8.73
N THR A 83 -3.28 -8.39 9.46
CA THR A 83 -1.92 -8.16 9.99
C THR A 83 -1.85 -8.00 11.51
N GLY A 84 -2.98 -7.84 12.19
CA GLY A 84 -3.04 -7.53 13.61
C GLY A 84 -2.68 -6.08 13.97
N ILE A 85 -2.39 -5.22 12.98
CA ILE A 85 -2.02 -3.82 13.22
C ILE A 85 -3.29 -2.99 13.45
N LYS A 86 -3.36 -2.29 14.59
CA LYS A 86 -4.43 -1.33 14.91
C LYS A 86 -4.05 0.05 14.38
N LEU A 87 -4.59 0.42 13.21
CA LEU A 87 -4.25 1.67 12.53
C LEU A 87 -4.79 2.93 13.21
N ASP A 88 -5.81 2.81 14.07
CA ASP A 88 -6.40 3.92 14.83
C ASP A 88 -5.41 4.64 15.76
N ARG A 89 -4.31 3.98 16.13
CA ARG A 89 -3.23 4.53 16.95
C ARG A 89 -2.12 5.22 16.16
N TYR A 90 -2.21 5.24 14.83
CA TYR A 90 -1.19 5.78 13.94
C TYR A 90 -1.69 6.99 13.15
N ARG A 91 -0.75 7.76 12.59
CA ARG A 91 -1.04 9.00 11.90
C ARG A 91 -1.42 8.74 10.43
N PHE A 92 -2.67 8.99 10.08
CA PHE A 92 -3.10 9.06 8.69
C PHE A 92 -2.61 10.36 8.05
N LEU A 93 -1.79 10.26 7.01
CA LEU A 93 -1.24 11.42 6.29
C LEU A 93 -2.21 11.93 5.21
N GLY A 94 -3.03 11.05 4.64
CA GLY A 94 -3.98 11.35 3.58
C GLY A 94 -4.25 10.14 2.70
N VAL A 95 -4.82 10.39 1.51
CA VAL A 95 -5.07 9.36 0.50
C VAL A 95 -4.43 9.73 -0.83
N LEU A 96 -4.04 8.70 -1.59
CA LEU A 96 -3.62 8.84 -2.99
C LEU A 96 -4.83 8.83 -3.93
N THR A 97 -4.61 9.14 -5.19
CA THR A 97 -5.64 8.95 -6.22
C THR A 97 -6.01 7.48 -6.34
N ALA A 98 -7.31 7.18 -6.30
CA ALA A 98 -7.84 5.83 -6.44
C ALA A 98 -7.33 5.11 -7.70
N VAL A 99 -7.20 3.79 -7.61
CA VAL A 99 -6.67 2.94 -8.68
C VAL A 99 -7.66 1.83 -9.00
N LYS A 100 -8.03 1.71 -10.28
CA LYS A 100 -8.85 0.59 -10.75
C LYS A 100 -8.01 -0.68 -10.86
N SER A 101 -8.57 -1.79 -10.42
CA SER A 101 -8.01 -3.12 -10.63
C SER A 101 -8.24 -3.56 -12.08
N GLU A 102 -7.21 -4.03 -12.78
CA GLU A 102 -7.37 -4.50 -14.17
C GLU A 102 -8.09 -5.85 -14.29
N PRO A 103 -7.80 -6.85 -13.42
CA PRO A 103 -8.53 -8.11 -13.46
C PRO A 103 -10.02 -7.98 -13.13
N LYS A 104 -10.38 -6.93 -12.34
CA LYS A 104 -11.75 -6.62 -11.91
C LYS A 104 -11.97 -5.11 -11.94
N PRO A 105 -12.29 -4.52 -13.11
CA PRO A 105 -12.40 -3.07 -13.29
C PRO A 105 -13.49 -2.40 -12.44
N GLU A 106 -14.45 -3.18 -11.95
CA GLU A 106 -15.46 -2.75 -10.98
C GLU A 106 -14.87 -2.45 -9.59
N ILE A 107 -13.65 -2.92 -9.30
CA ILE A 107 -12.96 -2.63 -8.04
C ILE A 107 -12.10 -1.39 -8.23
N ASN A 108 -12.49 -0.32 -7.52
CA ASN A 108 -11.75 0.94 -7.43
C ASN A 108 -11.19 1.07 -6.02
N ILE A 109 -9.86 1.10 -5.90
CA ILE A 109 -9.12 0.96 -4.64
C ILE A 109 -8.60 2.32 -4.22
N LEU A 110 -8.92 2.76 -3.01
CA LEU A 110 -8.40 3.98 -2.39
C LEU A 110 -7.20 3.64 -1.49
N PRO A 111 -5.99 4.12 -1.80
CA PRO A 111 -4.83 3.93 -0.94
C PRO A 111 -4.78 4.99 0.17
N PHE A 112 -4.84 4.56 1.42
CA PHE A 112 -4.59 5.37 2.59
C PHE A 112 -3.09 5.34 2.94
N VAL A 113 -2.49 6.50 3.14
CA VAL A 113 -1.09 6.62 3.55
C VAL A 113 -1.05 6.82 5.06
N VAL A 114 -0.41 5.90 5.77
CA VAL A 114 -0.36 5.89 7.23
C VAL A 114 1.08 5.82 7.70
N LEU A 115 1.47 6.74 8.57
CA LEU A 115 2.79 6.78 9.19
C LEU A 115 2.78 6.01 10.51
N LEU A 116 3.68 5.04 10.62
CA LEU A 116 3.93 4.29 11.84
C LEU A 116 5.20 4.84 12.48
N GLU A 117 5.05 5.37 13.69
CA GLU A 117 6.14 6.00 14.45
C GLU A 117 6.93 4.99 15.30
N ASP A 118 6.36 3.79 15.48
CA ASP A 118 6.98 2.67 16.19
C ASP A 118 6.95 1.37 15.34
N GLU A 119 7.66 0.34 15.78
CA GLU A 119 7.63 -1.00 15.17
C GLU A 119 6.35 -1.73 15.55
N PRO A 120 5.41 -1.97 14.62
CA PRO A 120 4.20 -2.69 14.93
C PRO A 120 4.47 -4.19 15.13
N LYS A 121 3.78 -4.80 16.08
CA LYS A 121 3.76 -6.26 16.19
C LYS A 121 2.79 -6.83 15.18
N LEU A 122 3.31 -7.54 14.17
CA LEU A 122 2.49 -8.20 13.17
C LEU A 122 2.06 -9.59 13.63
N LYS A 123 0.78 -9.87 13.43
CA LYS A 123 0.18 -11.21 13.59
C LYS A 123 -0.65 -11.50 12.35
N LEU A 124 0.00 -12.13 11.35
CA LEU A 124 -0.65 -12.41 10.08
C LEU A 124 -1.79 -13.42 10.20
N ASN A 125 -2.88 -13.15 9.50
CA ASN A 125 -3.90 -14.16 9.20
C ASN A 125 -3.34 -15.15 8.17
N LYS A 126 -2.90 -16.31 8.63
CA LYS A 126 -2.25 -17.33 7.78
C LYS A 126 -3.18 -17.99 6.77
N ALA A 127 -4.50 -17.80 6.89
CA ALA A 127 -5.45 -18.24 5.87
C ALA A 127 -5.40 -17.36 4.60
N GLU A 128 -4.94 -16.11 4.72
CA GLU A 128 -4.92 -15.13 3.64
C GLU A 128 -3.52 -14.69 3.22
N LEU A 129 -2.60 -14.60 4.20
CA LEU A 129 -1.25 -14.08 4.01
C LEU A 129 -0.18 -15.11 4.38
N GLU A 130 0.75 -15.33 3.44
CA GLU A 130 1.88 -16.24 3.61
C GLU A 130 2.97 -15.61 4.50
N THR A 131 3.37 -14.38 4.17
CA THR A 131 4.45 -13.64 4.82
C THR A 131 4.30 -12.13 4.64
N PHE A 132 5.23 -11.37 5.24
CA PHE A 132 5.36 -9.93 5.05
C PHE A 132 6.84 -9.54 4.91
N ILE A 133 7.09 -8.40 4.30
CA ILE A 133 8.40 -7.77 4.24
C ILE A 133 8.28 -6.26 4.46
N TRP A 134 9.30 -5.68 5.10
CA TRP A 134 9.53 -4.24 5.13
C TRP A 134 10.60 -3.90 4.10
N VAL A 135 10.30 -3.00 3.18
CA VAL A 135 11.21 -2.62 2.10
C VAL A 135 11.58 -1.15 2.27
N PRO A 136 12.88 -0.80 2.34
CA PRO A 136 13.31 0.59 2.34
C PRO A 136 12.78 1.35 1.13
N TYR A 137 12.30 2.58 1.33
CA TYR A 137 11.79 3.41 0.25
C TYR A 137 12.82 3.64 -0.86
N GLU A 138 14.09 3.83 -0.48
CA GLU A 138 15.19 3.99 -1.43
C GLU A 138 15.35 2.77 -2.35
N GLU A 139 15.19 1.54 -1.82
CA GLU A 139 15.21 0.31 -2.61
C GLU A 139 14.04 0.29 -3.61
N ILE A 140 12.84 0.71 -3.17
CA ILE A 140 11.67 0.80 -4.07
C ILE A 140 11.97 1.72 -5.25
N VAL A 141 12.48 2.93 -4.99
CA VAL A 141 12.78 3.92 -6.04
C VAL A 141 13.79 3.38 -7.06
N GLN A 142 14.81 2.64 -6.60
CA GLN A 142 15.88 2.10 -7.43
C GLN A 142 15.48 0.81 -8.18
N SER A 143 14.39 0.16 -7.80
CA SER A 143 14.00 -1.17 -8.29
C SER A 143 13.02 -1.17 -9.46
N GLN A 144 12.72 -0.01 -10.06
CA GLN A 144 11.80 0.08 -11.21
C GLN A 144 12.35 -0.68 -12.42
N GLY A 145 11.50 -1.50 -13.03
CA GLY A 145 11.86 -2.30 -14.20
C GLY A 145 10.68 -2.89 -14.93
N MET A 146 10.97 -3.82 -15.82
CA MET A 146 9.98 -4.60 -16.58
C MET A 146 10.15 -6.08 -16.29
N VAL A 147 9.06 -6.78 -16.03
CA VAL A 147 9.04 -8.24 -15.83
C VAL A 147 8.21 -8.88 -16.93
N GLU A 148 8.70 -9.99 -17.45
CA GLU A 148 8.03 -10.79 -18.48
C GLU A 148 7.25 -11.93 -17.83
N PHE A 149 5.95 -11.97 -18.10
CA PHE A 149 5.05 -13.06 -17.75
C PHE A 149 4.55 -13.75 -19.02
N SER A 150 3.86 -14.88 -18.88
CA SER A 150 3.27 -15.61 -20.01
C SER A 150 2.28 -14.77 -20.84
N PHE A 151 1.68 -13.74 -20.24
CA PHE A 151 0.74 -12.81 -20.89
C PHE A 151 1.40 -11.52 -21.39
N GLY A 152 2.74 -11.35 -21.24
CA GLY A 152 3.49 -10.20 -21.73
C GLY A 152 4.36 -9.49 -20.69
N LYS A 153 5.01 -8.40 -21.12
CA LYS A 153 5.86 -7.56 -20.26
C LYS A 153 5.03 -6.52 -19.55
N VAL A 154 5.24 -6.41 -18.24
CA VAL A 154 4.57 -5.42 -17.39
C VAL A 154 5.58 -4.65 -16.54
N PRO A 155 5.29 -3.38 -16.21
CA PRO A 155 6.13 -2.62 -15.29
C PRO A 155 6.01 -3.18 -13.88
N ALA A 156 7.13 -3.20 -13.16
CA ALA A 156 7.23 -3.74 -11.81
C ALA A 156 8.30 -3.01 -10.98
N PHE A 157 8.23 -3.16 -9.66
CA PHE A 157 9.37 -2.96 -8.77
C PHE A 157 10.01 -4.32 -8.51
N ILE A 158 11.28 -4.49 -8.91
CA ILE A 158 12.03 -5.74 -8.81
C ILE A 158 12.90 -5.64 -7.56
N LEU A 159 12.32 -6.03 -6.42
CA LEU A 159 12.97 -6.02 -5.11
C LEU A 159 13.86 -7.25 -4.95
N ALA A 160 14.78 -7.24 -3.97
CA ALA A 160 15.70 -8.35 -3.71
C ALA A 160 14.96 -9.70 -3.51
N ASP A 161 13.84 -9.70 -2.78
CA ASP A 161 13.09 -10.91 -2.41
C ASP A 161 11.67 -10.98 -3.00
N ALA A 162 11.28 -10.01 -3.84
CA ALA A 162 9.90 -9.93 -4.33
C ALA A 162 9.77 -9.12 -5.63
N VAL A 163 8.73 -9.43 -6.39
CA VAL A 163 8.31 -8.62 -7.55
C VAL A 163 6.95 -8.03 -7.26
N VAL A 164 6.86 -6.69 -7.36
CA VAL A 164 5.62 -5.94 -7.14
C VAL A 164 5.14 -5.36 -8.46
N TRP A 165 4.00 -5.81 -8.93
CA TRP A 165 3.41 -5.43 -10.21
C TRP A 165 1.89 -5.17 -10.09
N GLY A 166 1.21 -4.88 -11.19
CA GLY A 166 -0.25 -4.69 -11.23
C GLY A 166 -0.72 -3.49 -10.41
N VAL A 167 -1.78 -3.70 -9.64
CA VAL A 167 -2.39 -2.64 -8.79
C VAL A 167 -1.40 -2.08 -7.76
N THR A 168 -0.65 -2.95 -7.10
CA THR A 168 0.33 -2.54 -6.09
C THR A 168 1.43 -1.68 -6.71
N TYR A 169 1.95 -2.04 -7.90
CA TYR A 169 2.88 -1.20 -8.66
C TYR A 169 2.29 0.19 -8.94
N LYS A 170 1.03 0.27 -9.41
CA LYS A 170 0.37 1.54 -9.70
C LYS A 170 0.26 2.43 -8.46
N ILE A 171 -0.06 1.85 -7.30
CA ILE A 171 -0.15 2.58 -6.03
C ILE A 171 1.24 3.09 -5.61
N LEU A 172 2.26 2.23 -5.66
CA LEU A 172 3.64 2.62 -5.32
C LEU A 172 4.17 3.73 -6.25
N SER A 173 3.89 3.64 -7.55
CA SER A 173 4.29 4.70 -8.49
C SER A 173 3.67 6.06 -8.13
N LYS A 174 2.47 6.07 -7.53
CA LYS A 174 1.83 7.31 -7.05
C LYS A 174 2.51 7.85 -5.79
N ILE A 175 2.87 7.00 -4.82
CA ILE A 175 3.57 7.49 -3.62
C ILE A 175 4.99 7.97 -3.96
N VAL A 176 5.70 7.30 -4.87
CA VAL A 176 7.02 7.76 -5.35
C VAL A 176 6.91 9.18 -5.92
N LYS A 177 5.94 9.42 -6.82
CA LYS A 177 5.68 10.77 -7.36
C LYS A 177 5.31 11.79 -6.28
N ALA A 178 4.47 11.41 -5.31
CA ALA A 178 4.06 12.30 -4.22
C ALA A 178 5.24 12.69 -3.32
N VAL A 179 6.14 11.74 -3.02
CA VAL A 179 7.37 12.01 -2.26
C VAL A 179 8.33 12.90 -3.04
N GLU A 180 8.51 12.66 -4.34
CA GLU A 180 9.32 13.53 -5.21
C GLU A 180 8.75 14.96 -5.24
N GLU A 181 7.43 15.12 -5.38
CA GLU A 181 6.78 16.42 -5.36
C GLU A 181 6.96 17.13 -4.00
N ALA A 182 6.80 16.40 -2.90
CA ALA A 182 7.03 16.90 -1.56
C ALA A 182 8.49 17.34 -1.33
N SER A 183 9.45 16.62 -1.93
CA SER A 183 10.88 16.92 -1.81
C SER A 183 11.31 18.19 -2.58
N ARG A 184 10.53 18.61 -3.57
CA ARG A 184 10.81 19.82 -4.39
C ARG A 184 10.24 21.10 -3.78
N LYS A 185 9.32 21.01 -2.84
CA LYS A 185 8.70 22.14 -2.12
C LYS A 185 9.42 22.44 -0.81
#